data_510db4811a22a5f456262d202b86c4e0
#
_entry.id   510db4811a22a5f456262d202b86c4e0
#
_cell.length_a   1.000
_cell.length_b   1.000
_cell.length_c   1.000
_cell.angle_alpha   90.00
_cell.angle_beta   90.00
_cell.angle_gamma   90.00
#
_symmetry.space_group_name_H-M   'P 1'
#
loop_
_entity.id
_entity.type
_entity.pdbx_description
1 polymer ?
#
loop_
_entity_poly.entity_id
_entity_poly.type
_entity_poly.pdbx_seq_one_letter_code
_entity_poly.pdbx_strand_id
1 'polypeptide(L)'
;MEMNGLEVGKRENETAALPTGNQAVPTIEPDWDYNTAKGRWGQGHFVRCILEGLRQVGSKPLNYGKLADIEQEEKEAPGKLLDRLREALHRFTEIDPESEEGKVILKDRFLTQLAPDIHCKLLKRVYGPNQSLDTLLQQAQTVYYGREYEEKKERQRKAKKDKGKGGSFRNGYEKRS
;
A
#
# COMPACT_ATOMS: atom_id res chain seq x y z
N MET A 1 -27.61 48.42 9.00
CA MET A 1 -28.39 47.23 9.40
C MET A 1 -28.60 46.40 8.16
N GLU A 2 -27.60 45.58 7.83
CA GLU A 2 -27.69 44.58 6.75
C GLU A 2 -28.18 43.28 7.36
N MET A 3 -29.47 43.06 7.33
CA MET A 3 -30.08 41.79 7.69
C MET A 3 -30.18 40.90 6.44
N ASN A 4 -29.20 40.09 6.32
CA ASN A 4 -29.26 38.66 5.93
C ASN A 4 -30.22 38.30 4.80
N GLY A 5 -29.77 38.47 3.55
CA GLY A 5 -30.40 37.88 2.37
C GLY A 5 -30.48 36.34 2.38
N LEU A 6 -29.80 35.67 3.33
CA LEU A 6 -29.84 34.21 3.56
C LEU A 6 -31.12 33.73 4.30
N GLU A 7 -31.69 34.57 5.18
CA GLU A 7 -32.91 34.19 5.91
C GLU A 7 -34.18 34.37 5.12
N VAL A 8 -34.23 35.34 4.19
CA VAL A 8 -35.40 35.54 3.31
C VAL A 8 -35.60 34.37 2.38
N GLY A 9 -34.54 33.82 1.79
CA GLY A 9 -34.62 32.63 0.94
C GLY A 9 -35.04 31.35 1.68
N LYS A 10 -34.81 31.27 3.00
CA LYS A 10 -35.20 30.13 3.84
C LYS A 10 -36.71 30.10 4.11
N ARG A 11 -37.34 31.25 4.27
CA ARG A 11 -38.80 31.35 4.58
C ARG A 11 -39.68 31.08 3.38
N GLU A 12 -39.28 31.42 2.14
CA GLU A 12 -40.05 31.18 0.93
C GLU A 12 -40.07 29.72 0.49
N ASN A 13 -39.13 28.87 0.95
CA ASN A 13 -38.99 27.46 0.56
C ASN A 13 -39.39 26.45 1.63
N GLU A 14 -39.89 26.87 2.79
CA GLU A 14 -40.25 25.94 3.91
C GLU A 14 -41.44 25.04 3.59
N THR A 15 -42.18 25.30 2.50
CA THR A 15 -43.30 24.47 2.04
C THR A 15 -43.04 23.72 0.72
N ALA A 16 -41.86 23.88 0.11
CA ALA A 16 -41.50 23.16 -1.09
C ALA A 16 -40.92 21.78 -0.72
N ALA A 17 -41.51 20.71 -1.29
CA ALA A 17 -40.96 19.36 -1.19
C ALA A 17 -39.50 19.37 -1.63
N LEU A 18 -38.65 18.65 -0.88
CA LEU A 18 -37.23 18.53 -1.23
C LEU A 18 -37.11 18.00 -2.66
N PRO A 19 -36.22 18.58 -3.49
CA PRO A 19 -36.02 18.14 -4.85
C PRO A 19 -35.61 16.67 -4.91
N THR A 20 -36.15 15.93 -5.87
CA THR A 20 -35.72 14.55 -6.14
C THR A 20 -34.29 14.53 -6.71
N GLY A 21 -33.61 13.38 -6.68
CA GLY A 21 -32.20 13.24 -7.07
C GLY A 21 -31.84 13.93 -8.40
N ASN A 22 -32.63 13.73 -9.46
CA ASN A 22 -32.41 14.37 -10.78
C ASN A 22 -32.70 15.88 -10.80
N GLN A 23 -33.50 16.38 -9.85
CA GLN A 23 -33.77 17.82 -9.72
C GLN A 23 -32.68 18.49 -8.84
N ALA A 24 -32.15 17.76 -7.87
CA ALA A 24 -31.10 18.24 -6.98
C ALA A 24 -29.73 18.26 -7.68
N VAL A 25 -29.46 17.23 -8.50
CA VAL A 25 -28.23 17.08 -9.29
C VAL A 25 -28.61 16.82 -10.75
N PRO A 26 -28.94 17.89 -11.50
CA PRO A 26 -29.30 17.75 -12.90
C PRO A 26 -28.12 17.29 -13.75
N THR A 27 -28.38 16.38 -14.69
CA THR A 27 -27.39 15.86 -15.65
C THR A 27 -27.15 16.77 -16.84
N ILE A 28 -28.06 17.73 -17.04
CA ILE A 28 -28.00 18.76 -18.09
C ILE A 28 -27.85 20.11 -17.41
N GLU A 29 -27.14 21.04 -18.05
CA GLU A 29 -26.97 22.39 -17.53
C GLU A 29 -28.33 23.01 -17.17
N PRO A 30 -28.56 23.36 -15.89
CA PRO A 30 -29.84 23.89 -15.45
C PRO A 30 -29.95 25.37 -15.80
N ASP A 31 -31.12 25.76 -16.30
CA ASP A 31 -31.47 27.16 -16.60
C ASP A 31 -31.87 27.88 -15.29
N TRP A 32 -30.89 28.14 -14.43
CA TRP A 32 -31.11 28.91 -13.20
C TRP A 32 -30.82 30.40 -13.42
N ASP A 33 -31.82 31.24 -13.19
CA ASP A 33 -31.60 32.69 -13.15
C ASP A 33 -30.89 33.07 -11.85
N TYR A 34 -29.57 33.32 -11.92
CA TYR A 34 -28.72 33.66 -10.79
C TYR A 34 -29.08 35.02 -10.13
N ASN A 35 -29.89 35.85 -10.79
CA ASN A 35 -30.37 37.11 -10.21
C ASN A 35 -31.54 36.89 -9.26
N THR A 36 -32.20 35.75 -9.30
CA THR A 36 -33.33 35.42 -8.43
C THR A 36 -32.87 34.68 -7.16
N ALA A 37 -33.64 34.81 -6.09
CA ALA A 37 -33.42 34.08 -4.86
C ALA A 37 -33.49 32.56 -5.08
N LYS A 38 -34.43 32.09 -5.89
CA LYS A 38 -34.65 30.69 -6.25
C LYS A 38 -33.48 30.12 -7.05
N GLY A 39 -32.94 30.86 -8.03
CA GLY A 39 -31.79 30.42 -8.83
C GLY A 39 -30.50 30.29 -7.95
N ARG A 40 -30.23 31.28 -7.09
CA ARG A 40 -29.11 31.20 -6.15
C ARG A 40 -29.25 30.05 -5.16
N TRP A 41 -30.48 29.78 -4.68
CA TRP A 41 -30.71 28.63 -3.80
C TRP A 41 -30.45 27.31 -4.54
N GLY A 42 -30.93 27.15 -5.76
CA GLY A 42 -30.72 25.97 -6.60
C GLY A 42 -29.25 25.68 -6.80
N GLN A 43 -28.46 26.69 -7.18
CA GLN A 43 -27.01 26.58 -7.33
C GLN A 43 -26.32 26.17 -6.00
N GLY A 44 -26.65 26.83 -4.90
CA GLY A 44 -26.06 26.52 -3.60
C GLY A 44 -26.39 25.10 -3.14
N HIS A 45 -27.62 24.64 -3.41
CA HIS A 45 -28.04 23.28 -3.10
C HIS A 45 -27.30 22.25 -3.94
N PHE A 46 -27.16 22.48 -5.25
CA PHE A 46 -26.41 21.63 -6.17
C PHE A 46 -24.95 21.47 -5.76
N VAL A 47 -24.25 22.60 -5.49
CA VAL A 47 -22.85 22.58 -5.03
C VAL A 47 -22.73 21.80 -3.73
N ARG A 48 -23.67 21.97 -2.79
CA ARG A 48 -23.67 21.24 -1.51
C ARG A 48 -23.85 19.75 -1.71
N CYS A 49 -24.77 19.33 -2.60
CA CYS A 49 -24.97 17.90 -2.93
C CYS A 49 -23.72 17.29 -3.55
N ILE A 50 -23.03 17.98 -4.46
CA ILE A 50 -21.79 17.52 -5.05
C ILE A 50 -20.69 17.40 -3.99
N LEU A 51 -20.49 18.41 -3.15
CA LEU A 51 -19.48 18.40 -2.09
C LEU A 51 -19.72 17.27 -1.09
N GLU A 52 -20.98 17.04 -0.72
CA GLU A 52 -21.32 15.94 0.19
C GLU A 52 -21.11 14.58 -0.46
N GLY A 53 -21.49 14.42 -1.73
CA GLY A 53 -21.18 13.21 -2.50
C GLY A 53 -19.68 12.94 -2.60
N LEU A 54 -18.87 13.98 -2.87
CA LEU A 54 -17.40 13.86 -2.91
C LEU A 54 -16.81 13.51 -1.55
N ARG A 55 -17.35 14.03 -0.45
CA ARG A 55 -16.92 13.66 0.91
C ARG A 55 -17.18 12.19 1.20
N GLN A 56 -18.34 11.67 0.80
CA GLN A 56 -18.69 10.26 1.01
C GLN A 56 -17.86 9.32 0.13
N VAL A 57 -17.58 9.70 -1.11
CA VAL A 57 -16.70 8.93 -2.01
C VAL A 57 -15.25 8.98 -1.55
N GLY A 58 -14.83 10.10 -0.95
CA GLY A 58 -13.48 10.31 -0.45
C GLY A 58 -13.17 9.56 0.85
N SER A 59 -14.18 9.05 1.59
CA SER A 59 -13.93 8.21 2.76
C SER A 59 -13.42 6.84 2.30
N LYS A 60 -12.10 6.67 2.31
CA LYS A 60 -11.47 5.38 2.01
C LYS A 60 -11.94 4.35 3.05
N PRO A 61 -12.37 3.15 2.65
CA PRO A 61 -12.66 2.12 3.63
C PRO A 61 -11.36 1.76 4.38
N LEU A 62 -11.31 2.04 5.67
CA LEU A 62 -10.21 1.66 6.54
C LEU A 62 -10.11 0.13 6.57
N ASN A 63 -9.11 -0.42 5.92
CA ASN A 63 -8.89 -1.87 5.87
C ASN A 63 -7.42 -2.23 6.07
N TYR A 64 -6.98 -2.20 7.32
CA TYR A 64 -5.62 -2.62 7.70
C TYR A 64 -5.33 -4.10 7.40
N GLY A 65 -6.36 -4.95 7.28
CA GLY A 65 -6.21 -6.36 6.90
C GLY A 65 -5.57 -6.52 5.53
N LYS A 66 -5.87 -5.62 4.59
CA LYS A 66 -5.26 -5.64 3.26
C LYS A 66 -3.76 -5.43 3.24
N LEU A 67 -3.21 -4.73 4.24
CA LEU A 67 -1.75 -4.63 4.39
C LEU A 67 -1.14 -5.94 4.90
N ALA A 68 -1.89 -6.72 5.70
CA ALA A 68 -1.41 -8.01 6.21
C ALA A 68 -1.39 -9.11 5.14
N ASP A 69 -2.26 -9.00 4.13
CA ASP A 69 -2.38 -9.96 3.03
C ASP A 69 -1.26 -9.84 1.98
N ILE A 70 -0.42 -8.79 2.05
CA ILE A 70 0.65 -8.55 1.09
C ILE A 70 1.90 -9.28 1.54
N GLU A 71 2.32 -10.30 0.82
CA GLU A 71 3.56 -11.03 1.04
C GLU A 71 4.51 -10.86 -0.15
N GLN A 72 5.81 -10.99 0.08
CA GLN A 72 6.81 -10.98 -0.98
C GLN A 72 6.69 -12.22 -1.84
N GLU A 73 6.56 -12.04 -3.15
CA GLU A 73 6.57 -13.14 -4.11
C GLU A 73 7.98 -13.72 -4.27
N GLU A 74 8.10 -14.98 -4.69
CA GLU A 74 9.37 -15.73 -4.76
C GLU A 74 10.46 -15.01 -5.58
N LYS A 75 10.07 -14.38 -6.69
CA LYS A 75 10.97 -13.65 -7.59
C LYS A 75 10.86 -12.13 -7.49
N GLU A 76 10.11 -11.65 -6.52
CA GLU A 76 9.90 -10.21 -6.32
C GLU A 76 11.09 -9.58 -5.59
N ALA A 77 11.61 -8.48 -6.14
CA ALA A 77 12.64 -7.70 -5.46
C ALA A 77 12.05 -6.98 -4.23
N PRO A 78 12.79 -6.87 -3.12
CA PRO A 78 12.32 -6.21 -1.90
C PRO A 78 11.80 -4.77 -2.11
N GLY A 79 12.35 -4.03 -3.08
CA GLY A 79 11.86 -2.70 -3.44
C GLY A 79 10.43 -2.72 -3.96
N LYS A 80 10.07 -3.70 -4.80
CA LYS A 80 8.70 -3.83 -5.31
C LYS A 80 7.70 -4.16 -4.21
N LEU A 81 8.08 -5.02 -3.27
CA LEU A 81 7.26 -5.29 -2.08
C LEU A 81 6.99 -3.99 -1.33
N LEU A 82 8.03 -3.18 -1.08
CA LEU A 82 7.88 -1.91 -0.37
C LEU A 82 6.96 -0.93 -1.12
N ASP A 83 7.05 -0.86 -2.44
CA ASP A 83 6.18 -0.01 -3.25
C ASP A 83 4.72 -0.47 -3.17
N ARG A 84 4.45 -1.78 -3.20
CA ARG A 84 3.12 -2.36 -2.99
C ARG A 84 2.56 -2.04 -1.61
N LEU A 85 3.40 -2.09 -0.59
CA LEU A 85 3.02 -1.74 0.79
C LEU A 85 2.69 -0.25 0.93
N ARG A 86 3.47 0.65 0.30
CA ARG A 86 3.18 2.08 0.25
C ARG A 86 1.86 2.37 -0.45
N GLU A 87 1.64 1.75 -1.61
CA GLU A 87 0.39 1.90 -2.34
C GLU A 87 -0.81 1.40 -1.53
N ALA A 88 -0.68 0.24 -0.88
CA ALA A 88 -1.73 -0.32 -0.06
C ALA A 88 -2.03 0.55 1.18
N LEU A 89 -0.99 1.06 1.85
CA LEU A 89 -1.15 1.98 2.97
C LEU A 89 -1.92 3.23 2.54
N HIS A 90 -1.52 3.83 1.42
CA HIS A 90 -2.20 5.01 0.89
C HIS A 90 -3.64 4.71 0.44
N ARG A 91 -3.89 3.53 -0.14
CA ARG A 91 -5.20 3.16 -0.71
C ARG A 91 -6.21 2.73 0.35
N PHE A 92 -5.78 1.97 1.36
CA PHE A 92 -6.66 1.32 2.33
C PHE A 92 -6.64 1.97 3.72
N THR A 93 -5.86 3.01 3.91
CA THR A 93 -5.81 3.76 5.17
C THR A 93 -5.80 5.27 4.91
N GLU A 94 -6.02 6.05 5.96
CA GLU A 94 -5.88 7.52 5.92
C GLU A 94 -4.46 7.99 6.25
N ILE A 95 -3.54 7.04 6.46
CA ILE A 95 -2.16 7.33 6.87
C ILE A 95 -1.34 7.66 5.61
N ASP A 96 -0.64 8.78 5.66
CA ASP A 96 0.36 9.15 4.65
C ASP A 96 1.60 8.25 4.81
N PRO A 97 2.01 7.49 3.77
CA PRO A 97 3.22 6.68 3.80
C PRO A 97 4.51 7.44 4.16
N GLU A 98 4.57 8.75 3.89
CA GLU A 98 5.74 9.58 4.19
C GLU A 98 5.70 10.21 5.58
N SER A 99 4.57 10.09 6.30
CA SER A 99 4.48 10.49 7.71
C SER A 99 5.35 9.61 8.62
N GLU A 100 5.63 10.08 9.82
CA GLU A 100 6.40 9.28 10.79
C GLU A 100 5.64 8.00 11.19
N GLU A 101 4.33 8.09 11.36
CA GLU A 101 3.45 6.94 11.63
C GLU A 101 3.46 5.96 10.44
N GLY A 102 3.36 6.48 9.21
CA GLY A 102 3.40 5.69 7.99
C GLY A 102 4.72 4.93 7.85
N LYS A 103 5.85 5.58 8.10
CA LYS A 103 7.19 4.95 8.08
C LYS A 103 7.32 3.84 9.10
N VAL A 104 6.77 4.00 10.31
CA VAL A 104 6.80 2.96 11.36
C VAL A 104 5.99 1.75 10.91
N ILE A 105 4.78 1.96 10.38
CA ILE A 105 3.93 0.87 9.88
C ILE A 105 4.59 0.16 8.69
N LEU A 106 5.12 0.92 7.73
CA LEU A 106 5.82 0.35 6.58
C LEU A 106 7.03 -0.47 6.99
N LYS A 107 7.80 -0.01 7.97
CA LYS A 107 8.94 -0.74 8.51
C LYS A 107 8.53 -2.08 9.12
N ASP A 108 7.48 -2.09 9.94
CA ASP A 108 6.96 -3.31 10.57
C ASP A 108 6.44 -4.29 9.51
N ARG A 109 5.61 -3.82 8.58
CA ARG A 109 5.06 -4.65 7.51
C ARG A 109 6.12 -5.15 6.55
N PHE A 110 7.08 -4.31 6.18
CA PHE A 110 8.18 -4.71 5.33
C PHE A 110 8.99 -5.85 5.94
N LEU A 111 9.35 -5.75 7.24
CA LEU A 111 10.09 -6.80 7.93
C LEU A 111 9.30 -8.11 8.03
N THR A 112 8.02 -8.04 8.39
CA THR A 112 7.19 -9.23 8.61
C THR A 112 6.80 -9.95 7.33
N GLN A 113 6.75 -9.25 6.19
CA GLN A 113 6.25 -9.75 4.91
C GLN A 113 7.36 -10.06 3.89
N LEU A 114 8.63 -9.87 4.27
CA LEU A 114 9.77 -10.34 3.51
C LEU A 114 9.80 -11.87 3.42
N ALA A 115 10.32 -12.39 2.31
CA ALA A 115 10.57 -13.81 2.15
C ALA A 115 11.40 -14.38 3.33
N PRO A 116 11.09 -15.57 3.84
CA PRO A 116 11.67 -16.11 5.09
C PRO A 116 13.20 -16.15 5.12
N ASP A 117 13.84 -16.40 3.99
CA ASP A 117 15.30 -16.43 3.89
C ASP A 117 15.93 -15.05 4.01
N ILE A 118 15.30 -14.01 3.44
CA ILE A 118 15.73 -12.61 3.57
C ILE A 118 15.50 -12.16 5.01
N HIS A 119 14.30 -12.40 5.54
CA HIS A 119 13.92 -12.06 6.91
C HIS A 119 14.91 -12.65 7.94
N CYS A 120 15.20 -13.96 7.86
CA CYS A 120 16.17 -14.60 8.75
C CYS A 120 17.58 -14.02 8.66
N LYS A 121 18.04 -13.64 7.45
CA LYS A 121 19.37 -13.04 7.28
C LYS A 121 19.40 -11.60 7.77
N LEU A 122 18.31 -10.85 7.61
CA LEU A 122 18.18 -9.51 8.18
C LEU A 122 18.23 -9.55 9.71
N LEU A 123 17.41 -10.38 10.34
CA LEU A 123 17.38 -10.49 11.80
C LEU A 123 18.76 -10.82 12.40
N LYS A 124 19.59 -11.59 11.71
CA LYS A 124 20.95 -11.92 12.16
C LYS A 124 21.95 -10.76 12.03
N ARG A 125 21.70 -9.84 11.10
CA ARG A 125 22.62 -8.72 10.80
C ARG A 125 22.21 -7.41 11.43
N VAL A 126 20.92 -7.27 11.71
CA VAL A 126 20.27 -6.00 12.03
C VAL A 126 19.60 -6.10 13.38
N TYR A 127 20.39 -6.12 14.43
CA TYR A 127 19.85 -5.91 15.78
C TYR A 127 20.06 -4.45 16.19
N GLY A 128 19.00 -3.62 16.02
CA GLY A 128 18.94 -2.26 16.53
C GLY A 128 17.58 -1.63 16.30
N PRO A 129 16.91 -1.10 17.33
CA PRO A 129 15.57 -0.50 17.22
C PRO A 129 15.52 0.75 16.31
N ASN A 130 16.68 1.35 16.01
CA ASN A 130 16.79 2.65 15.33
C ASN A 130 17.17 2.57 13.85
N GLN A 131 16.97 1.42 13.18
CA GLN A 131 17.29 1.35 11.75
C GLN A 131 16.20 2.01 10.89
N SER A 132 16.66 2.82 9.94
CA SER A 132 15.76 3.43 8.96
C SER A 132 15.22 2.38 7.97
N LEU A 133 14.05 2.66 7.39
CA LEU A 133 13.45 1.82 6.36
C LEU A 133 14.40 1.64 5.15
N ASP A 134 15.13 2.69 4.77
CA ASP A 134 16.07 2.66 3.66
C ASP A 134 17.25 1.72 3.93
N THR A 135 17.76 1.72 5.14
CA THR A 135 18.84 0.79 5.55
C THR A 135 18.36 -0.66 5.47
N LEU A 136 17.15 -0.93 5.94
CA LEU A 136 16.54 -2.25 5.85
C LEU A 136 16.34 -2.69 4.41
N LEU A 137 15.86 -1.78 3.54
CA LEU A 137 15.69 -2.03 2.12
C LEU A 137 17.02 -2.37 1.43
N GLN A 138 18.08 -1.60 1.66
CA GLN A 138 19.41 -1.87 1.10
C GLN A 138 19.95 -3.24 1.52
N GLN A 139 19.76 -3.60 2.78
CA GLN A 139 20.19 -4.90 3.28
C GLN A 139 19.38 -6.05 2.70
N ALA A 140 18.05 -5.89 2.60
CA ALA A 140 17.17 -6.85 1.95
C ALA A 140 17.54 -7.08 0.47
N GLN A 141 17.83 -6.00 -0.25
CA GLN A 141 18.30 -6.06 -1.64
C GLN A 141 19.64 -6.78 -1.75
N THR A 142 20.58 -6.51 -0.86
CA THR A 142 21.88 -7.19 -0.84
C THR A 142 21.71 -8.71 -0.65
N VAL A 143 20.81 -9.12 0.23
CA VAL A 143 20.48 -10.55 0.43
C VAL A 143 19.80 -11.13 -0.81
N TYR A 144 18.85 -10.43 -1.38
CA TYR A 144 18.09 -10.86 -2.56
C TYR A 144 19.00 -11.11 -3.76
N TYR A 145 19.84 -10.14 -4.12
CA TYR A 145 20.77 -10.29 -5.23
C TYR A 145 21.92 -11.26 -4.95
N GLY A 146 22.22 -11.51 -3.67
CA GLY A 146 23.19 -12.51 -3.27
C GLY A 146 22.69 -13.98 -3.38
N ARG A 147 21.39 -14.23 -3.57
CA ARG A 147 20.79 -15.58 -3.64
C ARG A 147 21.45 -16.46 -4.71
N GLU A 148 21.57 -15.96 -5.92
CA GLU A 148 22.16 -16.72 -7.04
C GLU A 148 23.61 -17.10 -6.79
N TYR A 149 24.38 -16.23 -6.15
CA TYR A 149 25.76 -16.50 -5.80
C TYR A 149 25.87 -17.62 -4.76
N GLU A 150 25.05 -17.56 -3.72
CA GLU A 150 25.02 -18.59 -2.67
C GLU A 150 24.56 -19.95 -3.23
N GLU A 151 23.56 -20.00 -4.09
CA GLU A 151 23.12 -21.22 -4.75
C GLU A 151 24.21 -21.84 -5.63
N LYS A 152 24.90 -21.03 -6.44
CA LYS A 152 26.02 -21.51 -7.26
C LYS A 152 27.14 -22.08 -6.39
N LYS A 153 27.45 -21.42 -5.28
CA LYS A 153 28.46 -21.86 -4.34
C LYS A 153 28.08 -23.17 -3.64
N GLU A 154 26.84 -23.32 -3.26
CA GLU A 154 26.32 -24.56 -2.66
C GLU A 154 26.31 -25.72 -3.64
N ARG A 155 25.89 -25.52 -4.90
CA ARG A 155 25.97 -26.52 -5.97
C ARG A 155 27.41 -26.99 -6.19
N GLN A 156 28.38 -26.06 -6.21
CA GLN A 156 29.80 -26.41 -6.32
C GLN A 156 30.32 -27.19 -5.11
N ARG A 157 29.90 -26.84 -3.90
CA ARG A 157 30.26 -27.59 -2.68
C ARG A 157 29.70 -29.02 -2.69
N LYS A 158 28.45 -29.19 -3.10
CA LYS A 158 27.81 -30.52 -3.25
C LYS A 158 28.54 -31.34 -4.29
N ALA A 159 28.81 -30.81 -5.46
CA ALA A 159 29.54 -31.52 -6.53
C ALA A 159 30.97 -31.92 -6.12
N LYS A 160 31.67 -31.12 -5.31
CA LYS A 160 32.98 -31.51 -4.77
C LYS A 160 32.89 -32.62 -3.72
N LYS A 161 31.86 -32.62 -2.85
CA LYS A 161 31.65 -33.71 -1.88
C LYS A 161 31.31 -35.03 -2.55
N ASP A 162 30.53 -35.02 -3.62
CA ASP A 162 30.17 -36.27 -4.37
C ASP A 162 31.37 -36.85 -5.10
N LYS A 163 32.24 -36.02 -5.69
CA LYS A 163 33.51 -36.49 -6.30
C LYS A 163 34.50 -37.05 -5.26
N GLY A 164 34.47 -36.54 -4.04
CA GLY A 164 35.34 -37.04 -2.95
C GLY A 164 34.90 -38.39 -2.38
N LYS A 165 33.60 -38.72 -2.45
CA LYS A 165 33.10 -40.02 -1.97
C LYS A 165 33.29 -41.16 -3.01
N GLY A 166 33.42 -40.83 -4.29
CA GLY A 166 33.64 -41.86 -5.36
C GLY A 166 35.07 -42.37 -5.47
N GLY A 167 36.04 -41.73 -4.81
CA GLY A 167 37.48 -42.10 -4.87
C GLY A 167 37.95 -43.16 -3.87
N SER A 168 37.13 -43.60 -2.93
CA SER A 168 37.56 -44.51 -1.86
C SER A 168 37.23 -45.99 -2.09
N PHE A 169 36.69 -46.37 -3.24
CA PHE A 169 36.31 -47.78 -3.52
C PHE A 169 37.14 -48.47 -4.59
N ARG A 170 38.31 -47.94 -4.94
CA ARG A 170 39.13 -48.55 -6.01
C ARG A 170 40.55 -48.87 -5.56
N ASN A 171 40.78 -49.54 -4.45
CA ASN A 171 42.06 -50.22 -4.17
C ASN A 171 41.86 -51.27 -3.07
N GLY A 172 41.44 -52.47 -3.49
CA GLY A 172 41.30 -53.54 -2.52
C GLY A 172 41.11 -54.94 -3.11
N TYR A 173 41.54 -55.20 -4.34
CA TYR A 173 41.65 -56.59 -4.79
C TYR A 173 42.72 -56.69 -5.88
N GLU A 174 43.96 -56.81 -5.49
CA GLU A 174 44.99 -57.51 -6.25
C GLU A 174 46.19 -57.76 -5.34
N LYS A 175 46.21 -58.94 -4.72
CA LYS A 175 47.39 -59.72 -4.39
C LYS A 175 46.96 -60.96 -3.62
N ARG A 176 46.83 -62.06 -4.35
CA ARG A 176 47.22 -63.42 -3.93
C ARG A 176 47.09 -64.32 -5.15
N SER A 177 48.16 -64.61 -5.79
CA SER A 177 48.84 -65.91 -5.90
C SER A 177 50.05 -65.78 -6.77
#